data_316a036c5b82f3f753f8e49da1d79ea8
#
_entry.id   316a036c5b82f3f753f8e49da1d79ea8
#
_cell.length_a   1.000
_cell.length_b   1.000
_cell.length_c   1.000
_cell.angle_alpha   90.00
_cell.angle_beta   90.00
_cell.angle_gamma   90.00
#
_symmetry.space_group_name_H-M   'P 1'
#
loop_
_entity.id
_entity.type
_entity.pdbx_description
1 polymer ?
#
loop_
_entity_poly.entity_id
_entity_poly.type
_entity_poly.pdbx_seq_one_letter_code
_entity_poly.pdbx_strand_id
1 'polypeptide(L)'
;MTERRLAAVDAQTFWMSAAIPNDQFLLYAFEEGSAALDRALREIQDRARVCAELSLRIVDDRFWAYPRWARCGVGPEQFAVHEPAEGTWAGCLAAVAALAQNQLDPRAMTWRLHVFPTLEGVPGARRRGTVAVLQICHALADGARSSALAGYLFGRAGTVPGLVPQRQTAGRFALRAFSAGRAHRTLVRETASGLIPDAAVSRPVLRT
;
A
#
# COMPACT_ATOMS: atom_id res chain seq x y z
N MET A 1 -21.30 -15.50 4.66
CA MET A 1 -19.98 -14.98 4.24
C MET A 1 -19.05 -15.05 5.44
N THR A 2 -18.03 -15.88 5.41
CA THR A 2 -17.11 -16.06 6.55
C THR A 2 -16.27 -14.79 6.71
N GLU A 3 -16.49 -14.05 7.80
CA GLU A 3 -15.65 -12.90 8.17
C GLU A 3 -14.21 -13.39 8.35
N ARG A 4 -13.29 -12.85 7.58
CA ARG A 4 -11.87 -13.24 7.63
C ARG A 4 -11.13 -12.25 8.51
N ARG A 5 -10.65 -12.69 9.67
CA ARG A 5 -9.82 -11.89 10.57
C ARG A 5 -8.44 -11.63 9.98
N LEU A 6 -7.84 -10.49 10.32
CA LEU A 6 -6.46 -10.21 9.99
C LEU A 6 -5.54 -11.22 10.69
N ALA A 7 -4.45 -11.58 10.04
CA ALA A 7 -3.35 -12.25 10.70
C ALA A 7 -2.76 -11.35 11.80
N ALA A 8 -2.10 -11.92 12.80
CA ALA A 8 -1.58 -11.13 13.92
C ALA A 8 -0.57 -10.07 13.46
N VAL A 9 0.27 -10.40 12.49
CA VAL A 9 1.25 -9.48 11.90
C VAL A 9 0.55 -8.36 11.12
N ASP A 10 -0.47 -8.67 10.34
CA ASP A 10 -1.22 -7.68 9.57
C ASP A 10 -1.99 -6.73 10.49
N ALA A 11 -2.57 -7.26 11.58
CA ALA A 11 -3.24 -6.45 12.59
C ALA A 11 -2.26 -5.52 13.32
N GLN A 12 -1.06 -6.01 13.65
CA GLN A 12 -0.01 -5.18 14.24
C GLN A 12 0.39 -4.06 13.30
N THR A 13 0.64 -4.37 12.03
CA THR A 13 0.99 -3.40 10.99
C THR A 13 -0.11 -2.36 10.80
N PHE A 14 -1.38 -2.79 10.80
CA PHE A 14 -2.53 -1.89 10.74
C PHE A 14 -2.60 -0.95 11.93
N TRP A 15 -2.41 -1.44 13.16
CA TRP A 15 -2.42 -0.57 14.33
C TRP A 15 -1.23 0.38 14.38
N MET A 16 -0.06 -0.04 13.88
CA MET A 16 1.13 0.83 13.78
C MET A 16 0.91 1.96 12.79
N SER A 17 0.16 1.74 11.70
CA SER A 17 -0.07 2.76 10.67
C SER A 17 -0.78 4.01 11.19
N ALA A 18 -1.46 3.92 12.32
CA ALA A 18 -2.07 5.07 12.99
C ALA A 18 -1.04 6.06 13.58
N ALA A 19 0.19 5.62 13.81
CA ALA A 19 1.25 6.43 14.41
C ALA A 19 2.49 6.57 13.52
N ILE A 20 2.76 5.58 12.69
CA ILE A 20 3.96 5.52 11.86
C ILE A 20 3.53 5.28 10.41
N PRO A 21 3.83 6.20 9.49
CA PRO A 21 3.59 6.00 8.06
C PRO A 21 4.25 4.70 7.59
N ASN A 22 3.46 3.81 7.01
CA ASN A 22 3.93 2.50 6.56
C ASN A 22 3.32 2.03 5.25
N ASP A 23 2.63 2.90 4.52
CA ASP A 23 2.21 2.58 3.17
C ASP A 23 3.42 2.30 2.27
N GLN A 24 3.26 1.36 1.37
CA GLN A 24 4.26 1.07 0.34
C GLN A 24 3.91 1.82 -0.94
N PHE A 25 4.94 2.31 -1.63
CA PHE A 25 4.83 3.00 -2.91
C PHE A 25 5.65 2.26 -3.95
N LEU A 26 4.98 1.65 -4.94
CA LEU A 26 5.61 0.95 -6.04
C LEU A 26 5.49 1.79 -7.30
N LEU A 27 6.63 2.23 -7.85
CA LEU A 27 6.68 3.05 -9.05
C LEU A 27 6.95 2.18 -10.29
N TYR A 28 6.17 2.43 -11.33
CA TYR A 28 6.30 1.80 -12.63
C TYR A 28 6.34 2.87 -13.71
N ALA A 29 7.37 2.84 -14.52
CA ALA A 29 7.53 3.73 -15.64
C ALA A 29 7.14 3.00 -16.94
N PHE A 30 6.36 3.66 -17.77
CA PHE A 30 5.92 3.18 -19.06
C PHE A 30 6.30 4.19 -20.13
N GLU A 31 6.77 3.71 -21.29
CA GLU A 31 6.90 4.57 -22.47
C GLU A 31 5.51 5.04 -22.91
N GLU A 32 5.39 6.27 -23.36
CA GLU A 32 4.12 6.80 -23.86
C GLU A 32 3.70 5.99 -25.09
N GLY A 33 2.62 5.24 -24.95
CA GLY A 33 2.07 4.40 -26.01
C GLY A 33 0.97 5.11 -26.79
N SER A 34 0.63 4.56 -27.94
CA SER A 34 -0.49 5.03 -28.78
C SER A 34 -1.87 4.79 -28.16
N ALA A 35 -1.96 3.99 -27.10
CA ALA A 35 -3.21 3.74 -26.41
C ALA A 35 -3.60 4.94 -25.54
N ALA A 36 -4.82 5.42 -25.70
CA ALA A 36 -5.32 6.49 -24.86
C ALA A 36 -5.26 6.07 -23.37
N LEU A 37 -4.76 6.95 -22.51
CA LEU A 37 -4.65 6.74 -21.05
C LEU A 37 -5.96 6.23 -20.46
N ASP A 38 -7.10 6.79 -20.89
CA ASP A 38 -8.43 6.39 -20.44
C ASP A 38 -8.74 4.91 -20.70
N ARG A 39 -8.25 4.37 -21.81
CA ARG A 39 -8.43 2.94 -22.11
C ARG A 39 -7.62 2.09 -21.15
N ALA A 40 -6.37 2.44 -20.93
CA ALA A 40 -5.50 1.72 -20.00
C ALA A 40 -6.06 1.77 -18.57
N LEU A 41 -6.56 2.92 -18.13
CA LEU A 41 -7.21 3.07 -16.82
C LEU A 41 -8.46 2.20 -16.70
N ARG A 42 -9.31 2.15 -17.72
CA ARG A 42 -10.49 1.26 -17.72
C ARG A 42 -10.09 -0.21 -17.58
N GLU A 43 -9.10 -0.66 -18.33
CA GLU A 43 -8.62 -2.04 -18.25
C GLU A 43 -8.06 -2.37 -16.86
N ILE A 44 -7.35 -1.43 -16.21
CA ILE A 44 -6.85 -1.59 -14.84
C ILE A 44 -8.01 -1.62 -13.84
N GLN A 45 -9.01 -0.76 -14.00
CA GLN A 45 -10.21 -0.74 -13.16
C GLN A 45 -10.97 -2.07 -13.25
N ASP A 46 -11.15 -2.61 -14.45
CA ASP A 46 -11.84 -3.88 -14.64
C ASP A 46 -11.09 -5.04 -14.00
N ARG A 47 -9.74 -5.08 -14.12
CA ARG A 47 -8.92 -6.05 -13.39
C ARG A 47 -9.04 -5.90 -11.88
N ALA A 48 -9.02 -4.66 -11.37
CA ALA A 48 -9.14 -4.40 -9.94
C ALA A 48 -10.48 -4.88 -9.38
N ARG A 49 -11.59 -4.66 -10.11
CA ARG A 49 -12.94 -5.05 -9.67
C ARG A 49 -13.11 -6.57 -9.54
N VAL A 50 -12.42 -7.35 -10.35
CA VAL A 50 -12.50 -8.83 -10.29
C VAL A 50 -11.48 -9.42 -9.32
N CYS A 51 -10.50 -8.66 -8.86
CA CYS A 51 -9.51 -9.11 -7.88
C CYS A 51 -10.09 -9.06 -6.47
N ALA A 52 -10.20 -10.23 -5.86
CA ALA A 52 -10.77 -10.37 -4.53
C ALA A 52 -9.98 -9.61 -3.45
N GLU A 53 -8.67 -9.55 -3.58
CA GLU A 53 -7.75 -8.90 -2.66
C GLU A 53 -7.81 -7.37 -2.75
N LEU A 54 -8.00 -6.84 -3.93
CA LEU A 54 -8.14 -5.40 -4.16
C LEU A 54 -9.54 -4.86 -3.79
N SER A 55 -10.47 -5.75 -3.48
CA SER A 55 -11.82 -5.43 -3.04
C SER A 55 -11.99 -5.62 -1.52
N LEU A 56 -10.95 -5.25 -0.74
CA LEU A 56 -10.93 -5.43 0.71
C LEU A 56 -10.66 -4.11 1.43
N ARG A 57 -11.31 -3.96 2.59
CA ARG A 57 -11.01 -2.93 3.58
C ARG A 57 -10.93 -3.56 4.97
N ILE A 58 -10.38 -2.84 5.92
CA ILE A 58 -10.29 -3.28 7.30
C ILE A 58 -11.49 -2.75 8.09
N VAL A 59 -12.08 -3.61 8.91
CA VAL A 59 -13.08 -3.25 9.92
C VAL A 59 -12.51 -3.55 11.30
N ASP A 60 -12.41 -2.50 12.11
CA ASP A 60 -11.88 -2.54 13.48
C ASP A 60 -12.89 -1.88 14.42
N ASP A 61 -14.00 -2.60 14.66
CA ASP A 61 -15.16 -2.13 15.44
C ASP A 61 -15.24 -2.73 16.85
N ARG A 62 -14.24 -3.57 17.21
CA ARG A 62 -14.24 -4.29 18.50
C ARG A 62 -12.88 -4.22 19.17
N PHE A 63 -12.77 -3.53 20.30
CA PHE A 63 -11.50 -3.38 21.00
C PHE A 63 -10.92 -4.68 21.60
N TRP A 64 -11.75 -5.73 21.75
CA TRP A 64 -11.35 -7.04 22.29
C TRP A 64 -11.06 -8.09 21.21
N ALA A 65 -11.21 -7.75 19.93
CA ALA A 65 -11.01 -8.67 18.83
C ALA A 65 -10.02 -8.12 17.80
N TYR A 66 -9.36 -9.00 17.06
CA TYR A 66 -8.56 -8.56 15.92
C TYR A 66 -9.48 -7.96 14.85
N PRO A 67 -8.97 -6.94 14.12
CA PRO A 67 -9.64 -6.43 12.95
C PRO A 67 -9.93 -7.54 11.94
N ARG A 68 -10.89 -7.30 11.07
CA ARG A 68 -11.31 -8.25 10.06
C ARG A 68 -11.31 -7.62 8.67
N TRP A 69 -11.11 -8.44 7.66
CA TRP A 69 -11.29 -8.06 6.28
C TRP A 69 -12.78 -8.02 5.94
N ALA A 70 -13.22 -6.94 5.35
CA ALA A 70 -14.56 -6.79 4.78
C ALA A 70 -14.46 -6.49 3.30
N ARG A 71 -15.44 -6.96 2.52
CA ARG A 71 -15.54 -6.63 1.11
C ARG A 71 -15.93 -5.16 0.96
N CYS A 72 -15.28 -4.48 0.00
CA CYS A 72 -15.68 -3.15 -0.49
C CYS A 72 -15.63 -3.15 -2.01
N GLY A 73 -16.35 -2.23 -2.64
CA GLY A 73 -16.23 -2.02 -4.08
C GLY A 73 -14.92 -1.33 -4.43
N VAL A 74 -14.49 -1.47 -5.69
CA VAL A 74 -13.42 -0.64 -6.25
C VAL A 74 -14.10 0.57 -6.89
N GLY A 75 -13.86 1.73 -6.32
CA GLY A 75 -14.42 3.01 -6.72
C GLY A 75 -13.45 3.90 -7.50
N PRO A 76 -13.94 5.00 -8.09
CA PRO A 76 -13.10 5.95 -8.82
C PRO A 76 -12.07 6.63 -7.93
N GLU A 77 -12.32 6.77 -6.63
CA GLU A 77 -11.43 7.37 -5.64
C GLU A 77 -10.10 6.62 -5.48
N GLN A 78 -10.05 5.38 -5.93
CA GLN A 78 -8.82 4.58 -5.94
C GLN A 78 -7.91 4.88 -7.15
N PHE A 79 -8.33 5.76 -8.06
CA PHE A 79 -7.58 6.14 -9.24
C PHE A 79 -7.42 7.64 -9.29
N ALA A 80 -6.19 8.14 -9.09
CA ALA A 80 -5.88 9.56 -9.12
C ALA A 80 -4.94 9.87 -10.28
N VAL A 81 -5.39 10.71 -11.20
CA VAL A 81 -4.53 11.24 -12.27
C VAL A 81 -3.99 12.59 -11.81
N HIS A 82 -2.68 12.76 -11.91
CA HIS A 82 -1.97 13.94 -11.47
C HIS A 82 -1.29 14.64 -12.65
N GLU A 83 -1.35 15.96 -12.65
CA GLU A 83 -0.62 16.80 -13.60
C GLU A 83 0.43 17.58 -12.79
N PRO A 84 1.68 17.06 -12.69
CA PRO A 84 2.73 17.80 -11.99
C PRO A 84 3.06 19.09 -12.74
N ALA A 85 3.23 20.19 -12.00
CA ALA A 85 3.37 21.53 -12.55
C ALA A 85 4.51 21.65 -13.59
N GLU A 86 5.57 20.89 -13.44
CA GLU A 86 6.72 20.91 -14.37
C GLU A 86 6.65 19.87 -15.48
N GLY A 87 5.74 18.87 -15.42
CA GLY A 87 5.63 17.80 -16.40
C GLY A 87 6.91 16.97 -16.58
N THR A 88 7.76 16.91 -15.54
CA THR A 88 9.07 16.25 -15.58
C THR A 88 9.15 15.07 -14.62
N TRP A 89 10.12 14.18 -14.85
CA TRP A 89 10.44 13.11 -13.91
C TRP A 89 10.76 13.63 -12.51
N ALA A 90 11.52 14.71 -12.40
CA ALA A 90 11.84 15.33 -11.10
C ALA A 90 10.59 15.84 -10.39
N GLY A 91 9.70 16.52 -11.12
CA GLY A 91 8.41 17.00 -10.59
C GLY A 91 7.52 15.82 -10.13
N CYS A 92 7.51 14.71 -10.88
CA CYS A 92 6.82 13.50 -10.48
C CYS A 92 7.37 12.93 -9.17
N LEU A 93 8.69 12.82 -9.02
CA LEU A 93 9.30 12.32 -7.77
C LEU A 93 8.98 13.23 -6.58
N ALA A 94 8.98 14.56 -6.76
CA ALA A 94 8.58 15.48 -5.72
C ALA A 94 7.11 15.29 -5.31
N ALA A 95 6.22 15.09 -6.29
CA ALA A 95 4.81 14.80 -6.02
C ALA A 95 4.63 13.48 -5.28
N VAL A 96 5.36 12.42 -5.66
CA VAL A 96 5.34 11.13 -4.96
C VAL A 96 5.85 11.25 -3.53
N ALA A 97 6.91 12.03 -3.30
CA ALA A 97 7.41 12.31 -1.95
C ALA A 97 6.35 13.03 -1.09
N ALA A 98 5.57 13.94 -1.68
CA ALA A 98 4.45 14.56 -0.98
C ALA A 98 3.31 13.57 -0.69
N LEU A 99 3.03 12.62 -1.59
CA LEU A 99 2.05 11.56 -1.35
C LEU A 99 2.44 10.67 -0.16
N ALA A 100 3.73 10.44 0.07
CA ALA A 100 4.20 9.63 1.17
C ALA A 100 3.85 10.21 2.57
N GLN A 101 3.54 11.50 2.63
CA GLN A 101 3.02 12.14 3.85
C GLN A 101 1.52 11.86 4.08
N ASN A 102 0.80 11.36 3.07
CA ASN A 102 -0.63 11.12 3.11
C ASN A 102 -0.91 9.62 3.05
N GLN A 103 -0.98 9.01 4.23
CA GLN A 103 -1.25 7.58 4.34
C GLN A 103 -2.72 7.27 4.03
N LEU A 104 -2.96 6.08 3.52
CA LEU A 104 -4.33 5.58 3.33
C LEU A 104 -4.97 5.29 4.70
N ASP A 105 -6.27 5.53 4.82
CA ASP A 105 -7.05 4.91 5.88
C ASP A 105 -7.52 3.51 5.42
N PRO A 106 -6.96 2.43 5.93
CA PRO A 106 -7.33 1.08 5.51
C PRO A 106 -8.78 0.69 5.83
N ARG A 107 -9.49 1.51 6.63
CA ARG A 107 -10.92 1.35 6.90
C ARG A 107 -11.77 1.84 5.75
N ALA A 108 -11.27 2.81 4.99
CA ALA A 108 -11.90 3.33 3.78
C ALA A 108 -11.43 2.57 2.55
N MET A 109 -10.12 2.56 2.30
CA MET A 109 -9.49 1.88 1.17
C MET A 109 -8.11 1.38 1.53
N THR A 110 -7.67 0.27 0.93
CA THR A 110 -6.38 -0.35 1.23
C THR A 110 -5.31 -0.10 0.17
N TRP A 111 -5.67 0.51 -0.95
CA TRP A 111 -4.74 0.86 -2.02
C TRP A 111 -5.30 2.00 -2.88
N ARG A 112 -4.39 2.70 -3.56
CA ARG A 112 -4.69 3.74 -4.56
C ARG A 112 -3.65 3.70 -5.66
N LEU A 113 -4.09 3.88 -6.90
CA LEU A 113 -3.22 4.05 -8.06
C LEU A 113 -3.16 5.53 -8.40
N HIS A 114 -1.95 6.09 -8.36
CA HIS A 114 -1.65 7.43 -8.82
C HIS A 114 -1.00 7.35 -10.19
N VAL A 115 -1.45 8.15 -11.14
CA VAL A 115 -0.94 8.16 -12.51
C VAL A 115 -0.47 9.56 -12.87
N PHE A 116 0.74 9.65 -13.37
CA PHE A 116 1.38 10.88 -13.83
C PHE A 116 1.68 10.71 -15.32
N PRO A 117 0.79 11.19 -16.19
CA PRO A 117 0.94 11.05 -17.65
C PRO A 117 1.92 12.06 -18.23
N THR A 118 2.42 11.76 -19.43
CA THR A 118 3.09 12.71 -20.32
C THR A 118 4.29 13.43 -19.70
N LEU A 119 5.12 12.68 -18.94
CA LEU A 119 6.30 13.23 -18.27
C LEU A 119 7.53 13.19 -19.19
N GLU A 120 8.36 14.23 -19.11
CA GLU A 120 9.69 14.28 -19.72
C GLU A 120 10.76 13.72 -18.78
N GLY A 121 11.79 13.09 -19.37
CA GLY A 121 12.94 12.58 -18.63
C GLY A 121 12.69 11.29 -17.82
N VAL A 122 11.59 10.58 -18.10
CA VAL A 122 11.28 9.31 -17.44
C VAL A 122 12.34 8.27 -17.82
N PRO A 123 12.97 7.59 -16.87
CA PRO A 123 13.98 6.56 -17.15
C PRO A 123 13.42 5.44 -18.04
N GLY A 124 14.14 5.14 -19.12
CA GLY A 124 13.75 4.11 -20.09
C GLY A 124 12.76 4.57 -21.16
N ALA A 125 12.16 5.73 -21.06
CA ALA A 125 11.33 6.31 -22.11
C ALA A 125 12.18 7.10 -23.11
N ARG A 126 11.91 6.91 -24.41
CA ARG A 126 12.67 7.61 -25.47
C ARG A 126 12.27 9.07 -25.65
N ARG A 127 11.06 9.41 -25.33
CA ARG A 127 10.52 10.77 -25.41
C ARG A 127 9.82 11.11 -24.10
N ARG A 128 8.53 10.85 -24.03
CA ARG A 128 7.69 11.04 -22.83
C ARG A 128 7.28 9.70 -22.27
N GLY A 129 7.02 9.67 -21.00
CA GLY A 129 6.56 8.48 -20.33
C GLY A 129 5.39 8.75 -19.39
N THR A 130 4.74 7.69 -18.99
CA THR A 130 3.73 7.71 -17.93
C THR A 130 4.27 6.97 -16.73
N VAL A 131 4.12 7.56 -15.56
CA VAL A 131 4.48 6.90 -14.29
C VAL A 131 3.21 6.53 -13.55
N ALA A 132 3.12 5.26 -13.18
CA ALA A 132 2.06 4.75 -12.32
C ALA A 132 2.66 4.39 -10.96
N VAL A 133 2.05 4.88 -9.88
CA VAL A 133 2.49 4.64 -8.51
C VAL A 133 1.37 3.95 -7.76
N LEU A 134 1.60 2.70 -7.37
CA LEU A 134 0.68 1.98 -6.51
C LEU A 134 1.04 2.26 -5.05
N GLN A 135 0.17 3.03 -4.38
CA GLN A 135 0.17 3.16 -2.93
C GLN A 135 -0.68 2.04 -2.35
N ILE A 136 -0.14 1.30 -1.38
CA ILE A 136 -0.81 0.16 -0.79
C ILE A 136 -0.51 0.07 0.71
N CYS A 137 -1.53 -0.13 1.54
CA CYS A 137 -1.32 -0.29 2.96
C CYS A 137 -0.58 -1.60 3.26
N HIS A 138 0.41 -1.54 4.14
CA HIS A 138 1.27 -2.68 4.47
C HIS A 138 0.51 -3.86 5.10
N ALA A 139 -0.63 -3.60 5.74
CA ALA A 139 -1.48 -4.66 6.30
C ALA A 139 -2.14 -5.53 5.21
N LEU A 140 -2.37 -4.98 3.99
CA LEU A 140 -2.91 -5.76 2.87
C LEU A 140 -1.82 -6.61 2.22
N ALA A 141 -0.62 -6.06 2.07
CA ALA A 141 0.43 -6.72 1.30
C ALA A 141 1.83 -6.32 1.79
N ASP A 142 2.70 -7.32 1.93
CA ASP A 142 4.15 -7.12 2.02
C ASP A 142 4.76 -6.83 0.64
N GLY A 143 6.06 -6.61 0.56
CA GLY A 143 6.73 -6.23 -0.68
C GLY A 143 6.52 -7.22 -1.84
N ALA A 144 6.58 -8.53 -1.58
CA ALA A 144 6.40 -9.56 -2.59
C ALA A 144 4.95 -9.59 -3.10
N ARG A 145 4.01 -9.48 -2.18
CA ARG A 145 2.58 -9.48 -2.50
C ARG A 145 2.16 -8.17 -3.19
N SER A 146 2.68 -7.03 -2.74
CA SER A 146 2.44 -5.73 -3.39
C SER A 146 2.92 -5.76 -4.83
N SER A 147 4.10 -6.33 -5.10
CA SER A 147 4.63 -6.51 -6.46
C SER A 147 3.75 -7.45 -7.31
N ALA A 148 3.21 -8.52 -6.72
CA ALA A 148 2.31 -9.43 -7.43
C ALA A 148 0.97 -8.75 -7.77
N LEU A 149 0.40 -7.97 -6.84
CA LEU A 149 -0.82 -7.18 -7.06
C LEU A 149 -0.62 -6.14 -8.14
N ALA A 150 0.50 -5.41 -8.12
CA ALA A 150 0.85 -4.45 -9.16
C ALA A 150 1.01 -5.13 -10.53
N GLY A 151 1.74 -6.27 -10.57
CA GLY A 151 1.89 -7.05 -11.80
C GLY A 151 0.53 -7.46 -12.37
N TYR A 152 -0.38 -7.93 -11.53
CA TYR A 152 -1.74 -8.27 -11.94
C TYR A 152 -2.52 -7.06 -12.49
N LEU A 153 -2.48 -5.92 -11.81
CA LEU A 153 -3.12 -4.68 -12.26
C LEU A 153 -2.63 -4.26 -13.63
N PHE A 154 -1.32 -4.33 -13.87
CA PHE A 154 -0.69 -3.97 -15.15
C PHE A 154 -0.74 -5.09 -16.20
N GLY A 155 -1.48 -6.16 -15.97
CA GLY A 155 -1.73 -7.21 -16.97
C GLY A 155 -0.64 -8.25 -17.11
N ARG A 156 0.29 -8.35 -16.14
CA ARG A 156 1.24 -9.46 -16.09
C ARG A 156 0.50 -10.76 -15.78
N ALA A 157 0.72 -11.78 -16.59
CA ALA A 157 0.21 -13.11 -16.30
C ALA A 157 0.80 -13.64 -14.98
N GLY A 158 -0.05 -14.10 -14.09
CA GLY A 158 0.37 -14.65 -12.79
C GLY A 158 -0.79 -14.72 -11.80
N THR A 159 -0.63 -15.55 -10.78
CA THR A 159 -1.61 -15.64 -9.69
C THR A 159 -1.25 -14.66 -8.58
N VAL A 160 -2.22 -13.86 -8.13
CA VAL A 160 -2.06 -13.05 -6.92
C VAL A 160 -2.12 -13.99 -5.72
N PRO A 161 -1.09 -14.02 -4.87
CA PRO A 161 -1.12 -14.85 -3.66
C PRO A 161 -2.29 -14.42 -2.76
N GLY A 162 -3.20 -15.33 -2.47
CA GLY A 162 -4.32 -15.07 -1.57
C GLY A 162 -3.84 -14.71 -0.17
N LEU A 163 -4.62 -13.93 0.59
CA LEU A 163 -4.34 -13.68 2.00
C LEU A 163 -4.31 -15.02 2.74
N VAL A 164 -3.23 -15.30 3.46
CA VAL A 164 -3.10 -16.57 4.20
C VAL A 164 -4.12 -16.60 5.33
N PRO A 165 -5.04 -17.60 5.36
CA PRO A 165 -5.96 -17.72 6.47
C PRO A 165 -5.20 -18.18 7.71
N GLN A 166 -5.20 -17.36 8.76
CA GLN A 166 -4.64 -17.81 10.04
C GLN A 166 -5.61 -18.78 10.70
N ARG A 167 -5.22 -20.05 10.84
CA ARG A 167 -5.90 -21.01 11.73
C ARG A 167 -5.69 -20.56 13.17
N GLN A 168 -6.71 -19.95 13.77
CA GLN A 168 -6.67 -19.58 15.17
C GLN A 168 -7.39 -20.64 15.99
N THR A 169 -6.70 -21.21 16.94
CA THR A 169 -7.34 -21.95 18.05
C THR A 169 -8.04 -20.96 18.96
N ALA A 170 -9.35 -21.08 19.08
CA ALA A 170 -10.25 -20.12 19.72
C ALA A 170 -9.94 -19.77 21.19
N GLY A 171 -9.18 -20.61 21.90
CA GLY A 171 -8.98 -20.50 23.35
C GLY A 171 -7.91 -19.50 23.83
N ARG A 172 -7.06 -18.95 22.96
CA ARG A 172 -5.96 -18.02 23.36
C ARG A 172 -6.08 -16.64 22.78
N PHE A 173 -7.20 -16.35 22.13
CA PHE A 173 -7.37 -15.15 21.34
C PHE A 173 -7.42 -13.86 22.17
N ALA A 174 -8.23 -13.84 23.23
CA ALA A 174 -8.42 -12.64 24.08
C ALA A 174 -7.09 -12.23 24.77
N LEU A 175 -6.29 -13.18 25.25
CA LEU A 175 -5.00 -12.93 25.88
C LEU A 175 -3.97 -12.37 24.86
N ARG A 176 -3.97 -12.87 23.62
CA ARG A 176 -3.06 -12.39 22.57
C ARG A 176 -3.44 -11.01 22.05
N ALA A 177 -4.72 -10.75 21.85
CA ALA A 177 -5.20 -9.42 21.45
C ALA A 177 -4.90 -8.36 22.52
N PHE A 178 -5.06 -8.72 23.81
CA PHE A 178 -4.72 -7.85 24.91
C PHE A 178 -3.23 -7.58 25.05
N SER A 179 -2.38 -8.58 24.84
CA SER A 179 -0.92 -8.43 24.84
C SER A 179 -0.41 -7.62 23.64
N ALA A 180 -0.97 -7.81 22.44
CA ALA A 180 -0.63 -7.05 21.26
C ALA A 180 -1.05 -5.57 21.38
N GLY A 181 -2.25 -5.30 21.90
CA GLY A 181 -2.70 -3.93 22.17
C GLY A 181 -1.90 -3.23 23.28
N ARG A 182 -1.36 -3.99 24.23
CA ARG A 182 -0.48 -3.48 25.27
C ARG A 182 0.91 -3.16 24.73
N ALA A 183 1.50 -4.06 23.94
CA ALA A 183 2.77 -3.85 23.26
C ALA A 183 2.72 -2.64 22.31
N HIS A 184 1.63 -2.50 21.56
CA HIS A 184 1.42 -1.34 20.69
C HIS A 184 1.38 -0.02 21.48
N ARG A 185 0.62 0.04 22.59
CA ARG A 185 0.56 1.24 23.45
C ARG A 185 1.91 1.59 24.07
N THR A 186 2.71 0.59 24.43
CA THR A 186 4.05 0.79 24.97
C THR A 186 4.96 1.36 23.89
N LEU A 187 4.93 0.77 22.69
CA LEU A 187 5.74 1.22 21.54
C LEU A 187 5.41 2.67 21.12
N VAL A 188 4.13 3.00 21.01
CA VAL A 188 3.66 4.36 20.69
C VAL A 188 4.10 5.35 21.78
N ARG A 189 4.06 4.96 23.04
CA ARG A 189 4.48 5.79 24.17
C ARG A 189 5.99 6.02 24.19
N GLU A 190 6.77 4.99 23.91
CA GLU A 190 8.23 5.07 23.82
C GLU A 190 8.68 5.93 22.62
N THR A 191 8.01 5.78 21.47
CA THR A 191 8.27 6.60 20.27
C THR A 191 7.91 8.08 20.52
N ALA A 192 6.79 8.34 21.19
CA ALA A 192 6.36 9.69 21.53
C ALA A 192 7.26 10.37 22.58
N SER A 193 7.96 9.60 23.41
CA SER A 193 8.87 10.10 24.43
C SER A 193 10.32 10.32 23.96
N GLY A 194 10.62 10.10 22.68
CA GLY A 194 11.95 10.37 22.10
C GLY A 194 13.07 9.44 22.59
N LEU A 195 12.72 8.31 23.18
CA LEU A 195 13.65 7.34 23.77
C LEU A 195 14.22 6.32 22.76
N ILE A 196 14.13 6.58 21.45
CA ILE A 196 14.88 5.81 20.47
C ILE A 196 16.26 6.47 20.34
N PRO A 197 17.35 5.80 20.73
CA PRO A 197 18.69 6.33 20.50
C PRO A 197 18.89 6.50 18.98
N ASP A 198 19.45 7.63 18.58
CA ASP A 198 19.87 7.88 17.20
C ASP A 198 20.67 6.67 16.70
N ALA A 199 20.06 5.86 15.84
CA ALA A 199 20.76 4.77 15.20
C ALA A 199 21.84 5.41 14.32
N ALA A 200 23.07 5.31 14.74
CA ALA A 200 24.24 5.80 14.03
C ALA A 200 24.15 5.32 12.58
N VAL A 201 23.90 6.25 11.67
CA VAL A 201 23.93 6.03 10.23
C VAL A 201 25.36 5.69 9.85
N SER A 202 25.69 4.41 9.83
CA SER A 202 26.94 3.91 9.25
C SER A 202 26.93 4.20 7.75
N ARG A 203 27.61 5.26 7.34
CA ARG A 203 27.87 5.55 5.93
C ARG A 203 28.72 4.43 5.34
N PRO A 204 28.32 3.78 4.25
CA PRO A 204 29.21 2.87 3.55
C PRO A 204 30.36 3.66 2.94
N VAL A 205 31.57 3.33 3.37
CA VAL A 205 32.82 3.86 2.75
C VAL A 205 33.00 3.11 1.43
N LEU A 206 32.70 3.79 0.32
CA LEU A 206 33.12 3.35 -1.01
C LEU A 206 34.66 3.49 -1.07
N ARG A 207 35.35 2.37 -1.07
CA ARG A 207 36.78 2.33 -1.46
C ARG A 207 36.87 2.36 -2.96
N THR A 208 37.55 3.34 -3.48
CA THR A 208 38.03 3.45 -4.87
C THR A 208 39.02 2.33 -5.20
#